data_bf3171d2c92c33092a4db82cfece950f
#
_entry.id   bf3171d2c92c33092a4db82cfece950f
#
_cell.length_a   1.000
_cell.length_b   1.000
_cell.length_c   1.000
_cell.angle_alpha   90.00
_cell.angle_beta   90.00
_cell.angle_gamma   90.00
#
_symmetry.space_group_name_H-M   'P 1'
#
loop_
_entity.id
_entity.type
_entity.pdbx_description
1 polymer ?
#
loop_
_entity_poly.entity_id
_entity_poly.type
_entity_poly.pdbx_seq_one_letter_code
_entity_poly.pdbx_strand_id
1 'polypeptide(L)'
;TTPAKPDPLGTGVQHVELLGAGATPQADHSAHPPFDVNAIRRDFPILRERVNGKPLVWFDNAATTHKPQSVIDRISYFYEHENSNIHRAAHELAARATDAYEGARERVKKFINAPDVNEVIFVRGTTEAINLVAKSWGGQHIGAGDEIIVSNLEHHANIVPWQQLAAAKGAKIRVIPVDDSGQVLLDEYKKLLNDRTKIVSVTQVSNALGTVVPVKQIVELAHRAGAKALVDGAQSISHMRVDVQDIGADFFV
;
A
#
# COMPACT_ATOMS: atom_id res chain seq x y z
N THR A 1 4.66 4.95 41.21
CA THR A 1 3.59 5.41 40.30
C THR A 1 4.18 5.47 38.91
N THR A 2 3.97 4.40 38.15
CA THR A 2 4.36 4.29 36.74
C THR A 2 3.59 5.35 35.96
N PRO A 3 4.24 6.17 35.11
CA PRO A 3 3.52 7.10 34.26
C PRO A 3 2.62 6.32 33.30
N ALA A 4 1.37 6.73 33.18
CA ALA A 4 0.41 6.15 32.25
C ALA A 4 0.98 6.23 30.83
N LYS A 5 0.93 5.11 30.09
CA LYS A 5 1.28 5.06 28.65
C LYS A 5 0.42 6.11 27.92
N PRO A 6 0.99 7.03 27.15
CA PRO A 6 0.18 7.85 26.29
C PRO A 6 -0.46 6.94 25.24
N ASP A 7 -1.78 7.03 25.08
CA ASP A 7 -2.48 6.38 23.96
C ASP A 7 -2.10 7.13 22.67
N PRO A 8 -1.25 6.56 21.79
CA PRO A 8 -0.64 7.32 20.71
C PRO A 8 -1.55 7.53 19.49
N LEU A 9 -2.79 7.04 19.53
CA LEU A 9 -3.73 7.18 18.41
C LEU A 9 -5.13 7.46 18.95
N GLY A 10 -5.38 8.72 19.32
CA GLY A 10 -6.74 9.24 19.44
C GLY A 10 -7.43 9.00 18.09
N THR A 11 -8.38 8.07 18.08
CA THR A 11 -9.16 7.68 16.90
C THR A 11 -10.08 8.84 16.49
N GLY A 12 -9.53 9.79 15.75
CA GLY A 12 -10.27 10.91 15.15
C GLY A 12 -10.15 10.95 13.62
N VAL A 13 -9.75 9.85 12.96
CA VAL A 13 -9.75 9.83 11.48
C VAL A 13 -11.17 9.53 11.01
N GLN A 14 -11.91 10.58 10.67
CA GLN A 14 -13.17 10.46 9.94
C GLN A 14 -12.89 10.02 8.51
N HIS A 15 -13.65 9.02 8.06
CA HIS A 15 -13.56 8.45 6.72
C HIS A 15 -13.94 9.47 5.65
N VAL A 16 -13.09 9.61 4.64
CA VAL A 16 -13.44 10.28 3.38
C VAL A 16 -13.94 9.19 2.42
N GLU A 17 -15.23 9.18 2.13
CA GLU A 17 -15.78 8.37 1.04
C GLU A 17 -15.44 9.03 -0.30
N LEU A 18 -14.71 8.31 -1.14
CA LEU A 18 -14.53 8.68 -2.55
C LEU A 18 -15.75 8.20 -3.34
N LEU A 19 -16.48 9.15 -3.89
CA LEU A 19 -17.67 8.91 -4.70
C LEU A 19 -17.30 8.25 -6.04
N GLY A 20 -17.93 7.11 -6.32
CA GLY A 20 -17.91 6.49 -7.65
C GLY A 20 -18.60 7.39 -8.67
N ALA A 21 -18.10 7.41 -9.91
CA ALA A 21 -18.66 8.16 -11.02
C ALA A 21 -20.12 7.74 -11.28
N GLY A 22 -21.08 8.64 -11.06
CA GLY A 22 -22.43 8.46 -11.55
C GLY A 22 -23.59 8.94 -10.70
N ALA A 23 -23.39 9.59 -9.54
CA ALA A 23 -24.49 10.21 -8.80
C ALA A 23 -24.14 11.65 -8.45
N THR A 24 -24.96 12.59 -8.87
CA THR A 24 -24.96 13.96 -8.33
C THR A 24 -25.27 13.88 -6.84
N PRO A 25 -24.39 14.37 -5.93
CA PRO A 25 -24.68 14.32 -4.52
C PRO A 25 -25.84 15.23 -4.19
N GLN A 26 -26.96 14.69 -3.70
CA GLN A 26 -27.84 15.47 -2.86
C GLN A 26 -27.05 15.79 -1.58
N ALA A 27 -26.90 17.08 -1.29
CA ALA A 27 -26.23 17.53 -0.08
C ALA A 27 -27.04 17.03 1.14
N ASP A 28 -26.55 15.96 1.76
CA ASP A 28 -27.01 15.55 3.07
C ASP A 28 -26.36 16.50 4.09
N HIS A 29 -27.15 17.39 4.66
CA HIS A 29 -26.75 18.31 5.72
C HIS A 29 -26.68 17.59 7.09
N SER A 30 -26.25 16.35 7.17
CA SER A 30 -25.88 15.74 8.43
C SER A 30 -24.66 16.47 9.00
N ALA A 31 -24.78 16.93 10.23
CA ALA A 31 -23.90 17.92 10.89
C ALA A 31 -22.48 17.37 11.19
N HIS A 32 -21.67 17.17 10.16
CA HIS A 32 -20.23 17.05 10.35
C HIS A 32 -19.62 18.45 10.41
N PRO A 33 -18.75 18.73 11.39
CA PRO A 33 -18.05 20.00 11.41
C PRO A 33 -17.27 20.18 10.11
N PRO A 34 -17.17 21.41 9.56
CA PRO A 34 -16.43 21.65 8.34
C PRO A 34 -14.97 21.18 8.51
N PHE A 35 -14.44 20.57 7.46
CA PHE A 35 -13.05 20.07 7.43
C PHE A 35 -12.07 21.23 7.68
N ASP A 36 -11.41 21.21 8.85
CA ASP A 36 -10.41 22.22 9.21
C ASP A 36 -9.02 21.78 8.73
N VAL A 37 -8.70 22.14 7.50
CA VAL A 37 -7.38 21.88 6.91
C VAL A 37 -6.24 22.49 7.73
N ASN A 38 -6.46 23.63 8.39
CA ASN A 38 -5.42 24.28 9.18
C ASN A 38 -5.16 23.54 10.48
N ALA A 39 -6.19 22.94 11.10
CA ALA A 39 -6.00 22.05 12.24
C ALA A 39 -5.10 20.87 11.86
N ILE A 40 -5.45 20.16 10.78
CA ILE A 40 -4.67 19.00 10.32
C ILE A 40 -3.23 19.40 9.95
N ARG A 41 -3.04 20.52 9.21
CA ARG A 41 -1.70 21.00 8.85
C ARG A 41 -0.81 21.30 10.05
N ARG A 42 -1.38 21.69 11.21
CA ARG A 42 -0.61 21.93 12.44
C ARG A 42 0.06 20.67 12.98
N ASP A 43 -0.49 19.50 12.71
CA ASP A 43 0.08 18.21 13.14
C ASP A 43 1.37 17.85 12.39
N PHE A 44 1.64 18.52 11.27
CA PHE A 44 2.81 18.26 10.43
C PHE A 44 3.85 19.38 10.60
N PRO A 45 4.88 19.21 11.44
CA PRO A 45 5.83 20.28 11.75
C PRO A 45 6.57 20.82 10.54
N ILE A 46 6.87 19.98 9.56
CA ILE A 46 7.60 20.38 8.34
C ILE A 46 6.82 21.41 7.52
N LEU A 47 5.50 21.47 7.61
CA LEU A 47 4.69 22.44 6.87
C LEU A 47 4.82 23.88 7.41
N ARG A 48 5.56 24.06 8.51
CA ARG A 48 5.94 25.39 9.06
C ARG A 48 7.24 25.92 8.45
N GLU A 49 7.97 25.08 7.71
CA GLU A 49 9.24 25.45 7.09
C GLU A 49 9.09 26.51 6.01
N ARG A 50 10.16 27.21 5.76
CA ARG A 50 10.27 28.20 4.68
C ARG A 50 11.34 27.75 3.71
N VAL A 51 11.01 27.74 2.42
CA VAL A 51 11.93 27.42 1.34
C VAL A 51 12.13 28.66 0.47
N ASN A 52 13.36 29.07 0.28
CA ASN A 52 13.71 30.31 -0.44
C ASN A 52 12.94 31.55 0.09
N GLY A 53 12.80 31.64 1.43
CA GLY A 53 12.11 32.75 2.09
C GLY A 53 10.58 32.74 2.00
N LYS A 54 9.97 31.73 1.36
CA LYS A 54 8.50 31.57 1.21
C LYS A 54 8.00 30.41 2.07
N PRO A 55 6.74 30.44 2.56
CA PRO A 55 6.14 29.26 3.21
C PRO A 55 6.23 28.03 2.30
N LEU A 56 6.50 26.86 2.90
CA LEU A 56 6.52 25.59 2.16
C LEU A 56 5.17 25.30 1.52
N VAL A 57 5.18 25.04 0.22
CA VAL A 57 4.09 24.45 -0.54
C VAL A 57 4.57 23.09 -1.03
N TRP A 58 3.86 22.01 -0.63
CA TRP A 58 4.25 20.64 -0.92
C TRP A 58 3.17 19.94 -1.74
N PHE A 59 3.52 19.46 -2.94
CA PHE A 59 2.63 18.74 -3.86
C PHE A 59 3.15 17.35 -4.26
N ASP A 60 4.25 16.90 -3.66
CA ASP A 60 4.90 15.64 -4.03
C ASP A 60 4.69 14.54 -2.96
N ASN A 61 3.45 14.40 -2.48
CA ASN A 61 3.11 13.34 -1.51
C ASN A 61 3.20 11.93 -2.12
N ALA A 62 3.07 11.80 -3.45
CA ALA A 62 3.21 10.52 -4.12
C ALA A 62 4.63 9.93 -3.93
N ALA A 63 5.65 10.78 -3.89
CA ALA A 63 7.03 10.37 -3.63
C ALA A 63 7.37 10.36 -2.14
N THR A 64 6.85 11.34 -1.36
CA THR A 64 7.20 11.48 0.06
C THR A 64 6.02 11.97 0.87
N THR A 65 5.52 11.11 1.75
CA THR A 65 4.53 11.49 2.77
C THR A 65 5.23 11.98 4.03
N HIS A 66 4.97 13.23 4.40
CA HIS A 66 5.52 13.81 5.62
C HIS A 66 4.92 13.17 6.87
N LYS A 67 5.66 13.24 7.97
CA LYS A 67 5.27 12.60 9.23
C LYS A 67 4.57 13.61 10.13
N PRO A 68 3.39 13.28 10.67
CA PRO A 68 2.79 14.06 11.73
C PRO A 68 3.61 13.96 13.03
N GLN A 69 3.45 14.94 13.92
CA GLN A 69 4.18 15.01 15.18
C GLN A 69 4.01 13.73 16.01
N SER A 70 2.81 13.16 16.03
CA SER A 70 2.52 11.90 16.76
C SER A 70 3.39 10.71 16.30
N VAL A 71 3.73 10.64 15.01
CA VAL A 71 4.62 9.60 14.47
C VAL A 71 6.06 9.88 14.89
N ILE A 72 6.50 11.14 14.83
CA ILE A 72 7.84 11.55 15.27
C ILE A 72 8.04 11.23 16.75
N ASP A 73 7.08 11.63 17.60
CA ASP A 73 7.11 11.38 19.04
C ASP A 73 7.10 9.87 19.35
N ARG A 74 6.32 9.07 18.63
CA ARG A 74 6.27 7.62 18.83
C ARG A 74 7.60 6.94 18.48
N ILE A 75 8.27 7.40 17.43
CA ILE A 75 9.60 6.89 17.05
C ILE A 75 10.62 7.28 18.11
N SER A 76 10.63 8.55 18.56
CA SER A 76 11.52 9.03 19.62
C SER A 76 11.33 8.24 20.91
N TYR A 77 10.07 8.08 21.34
CA TYR A 77 9.73 7.30 22.53
C TYR A 77 10.22 5.85 22.44
N PHE A 78 10.12 5.21 21.27
CA PHE A 78 10.62 3.85 21.09
C PHE A 78 12.12 3.79 21.33
N TYR A 79 12.89 4.70 20.74
CA TYR A 79 14.34 4.74 20.92
C TYR A 79 14.76 5.09 22.35
N GLU A 80 14.03 5.96 23.02
CA GLU A 80 14.32 6.39 24.39
C GLU A 80 13.97 5.34 25.45
N HIS A 81 12.93 4.50 25.21
CA HIS A 81 12.32 3.70 26.28
C HIS A 81 12.11 2.21 25.95
N GLU A 82 12.09 1.81 24.69
CA GLU A 82 11.66 0.45 24.29
C GLU A 82 12.67 -0.24 23.36
N ASN A 83 13.68 0.45 22.87
CA ASN A 83 14.58 -0.06 21.84
C ASN A 83 15.41 -1.26 22.32
N SER A 84 15.09 -2.42 21.78
CA SER A 84 15.82 -3.67 21.98
C SER A 84 15.56 -4.64 20.83
N ASN A 85 16.25 -5.78 20.85
CA ASN A 85 16.01 -6.86 19.90
C ASN A 85 14.62 -7.47 20.12
N ILE A 86 13.89 -7.67 19.03
CA ILE A 86 12.64 -8.45 19.01
C ILE A 86 13.02 -9.93 19.04
N HIS A 87 13.32 -10.47 20.21
CA HIS A 87 13.79 -11.84 20.32
C HIS A 87 13.41 -12.45 21.68
N ARG A 88 12.44 -13.36 21.69
CA ARG A 88 12.05 -14.24 22.81
C ARG A 88 11.80 -13.55 24.15
N ALA A 89 11.62 -12.23 24.20
CA ALA A 89 11.37 -11.46 25.41
C ALA A 89 12.31 -11.85 26.59
N ALA A 90 13.59 -12.08 26.30
CA ALA A 90 14.57 -12.59 27.27
C ALA A 90 14.82 -11.64 28.44
N HIS A 91 14.46 -10.39 28.32
CA HIS A 91 14.51 -9.34 29.36
C HIS A 91 13.43 -8.28 29.07
N GLU A 92 13.19 -7.40 30.05
CA GLU A 92 12.11 -6.42 30.02
C GLU A 92 12.11 -5.54 28.77
N LEU A 93 13.25 -5.01 28.33
CA LEU A 93 13.31 -4.18 27.12
C LEU A 93 13.00 -4.99 25.85
N ALA A 94 13.42 -6.26 25.78
CA ALA A 94 13.07 -7.12 24.66
C ALA A 94 11.56 -7.43 24.65
N ALA A 95 10.93 -7.56 25.81
CA ALA A 95 9.47 -7.69 25.91
C ALA A 95 8.77 -6.44 25.38
N ARG A 96 9.17 -5.24 25.82
CA ARG A 96 8.61 -3.96 25.35
C ARG A 96 8.76 -3.79 23.83
N ALA A 97 9.96 -4.08 23.29
CA ALA A 97 10.20 -4.00 21.85
C ALA A 97 9.30 -4.98 21.06
N THR A 98 9.15 -6.21 21.58
CA THR A 98 8.27 -7.23 21.00
C THR A 98 6.81 -6.79 21.04
N ASP A 99 6.33 -6.29 22.17
CA ASP A 99 4.96 -5.80 22.32
C ASP A 99 4.68 -4.63 21.37
N ALA A 100 5.63 -3.69 21.22
CA ALA A 100 5.51 -2.57 20.29
C ALA A 100 5.43 -3.06 18.84
N TYR A 101 6.26 -4.02 18.44
CA TYR A 101 6.29 -4.58 17.09
C TYR A 101 5.03 -5.37 16.76
N GLU A 102 4.64 -6.31 17.61
CA GLU A 102 3.45 -7.13 17.38
C GLU A 102 2.16 -6.30 17.51
N GLY A 103 2.13 -5.31 18.39
CA GLY A 103 1.05 -4.35 18.47
C GLY A 103 0.91 -3.52 17.20
N ALA A 104 2.00 -3.12 16.57
CA ALA A 104 1.98 -2.43 15.27
C ALA A 104 1.47 -3.36 14.16
N ARG A 105 1.92 -4.62 14.13
CA ARG A 105 1.46 -5.64 13.17
C ARG A 105 -0.04 -5.87 13.26
N GLU A 106 -0.58 -6.02 14.46
CA GLU A 106 -2.02 -6.21 14.68
C GLU A 106 -2.84 -4.97 14.23
N ARG A 107 -2.30 -3.76 14.40
CA ARG A 107 -2.93 -2.53 13.91
C ARG A 107 -2.97 -2.48 12.38
N VAL A 108 -1.87 -2.85 11.71
CA VAL A 108 -1.83 -2.94 10.24
C VAL A 108 -2.84 -3.97 9.76
N LYS A 109 -2.85 -5.17 10.34
CA LYS A 109 -3.84 -6.21 10.03
C LYS A 109 -5.26 -5.66 10.07
N LYS A 110 -5.66 -4.99 11.16
CA LYS A 110 -7.00 -4.40 11.31
C LYS A 110 -7.26 -3.30 10.29
N PHE A 111 -6.25 -2.47 10.00
CA PHE A 111 -6.37 -1.33 9.11
C PHE A 111 -6.66 -1.75 7.67
N ILE A 112 -6.03 -2.82 7.19
CA ILE A 112 -6.24 -3.35 5.84
C ILE A 112 -7.24 -4.52 5.79
N ASN A 113 -7.85 -4.89 6.93
CA ASN A 113 -8.74 -6.05 7.07
C ASN A 113 -8.07 -7.37 6.65
N ALA A 114 -6.80 -7.58 6.99
CA ALA A 114 -6.16 -8.87 6.77
C ALA A 114 -6.74 -9.95 7.72
N PRO A 115 -6.91 -11.21 7.27
CA PRO A 115 -7.55 -12.26 8.08
C PRO A 115 -6.66 -12.74 9.23
N ASP A 116 -5.34 -12.79 9.03
CA ASP A 116 -4.38 -13.28 10.02
C ASP A 116 -3.21 -12.31 10.16
N VAL A 117 -2.72 -12.14 11.40
CA VAL A 117 -1.56 -11.30 11.70
C VAL A 117 -0.26 -11.82 11.07
N ASN A 118 -0.17 -13.13 10.85
CA ASN A 118 0.98 -13.76 10.20
C ASN A 118 1.08 -13.44 8.70
N GLU A 119 0.03 -12.92 8.09
CA GLU A 119 0.04 -12.44 6.70
C GLU A 119 0.66 -11.04 6.57
N VAL A 120 0.87 -10.34 7.70
CA VAL A 120 1.48 -9.00 7.70
C VAL A 120 3.00 -9.12 7.87
N ILE A 121 3.73 -8.78 6.81
CA ILE A 121 5.19 -8.85 6.77
C ILE A 121 5.75 -7.43 6.63
N PHE A 122 6.53 -6.97 7.62
CA PHE A 122 7.19 -5.67 7.54
C PHE A 122 8.44 -5.73 6.67
N VAL A 123 8.51 -4.81 5.73
CA VAL A 123 9.65 -4.58 4.84
C VAL A 123 9.96 -3.08 4.77
N ARG A 124 11.01 -2.68 4.05
CA ARG A 124 11.43 -1.27 3.94
C ARG A 124 10.59 -0.45 2.95
N GLY A 125 9.53 -1.01 2.41
CA GLY A 125 8.61 -0.35 1.49
C GLY A 125 8.17 -1.25 0.34
N THR A 126 7.23 -0.77 -0.48
CA THR A 126 6.61 -1.50 -1.59
C THR A 126 7.63 -2.09 -2.56
N THR A 127 8.72 -1.35 -2.88
CA THR A 127 9.79 -1.87 -3.75
C THR A 127 10.42 -3.16 -3.20
N GLU A 128 10.70 -3.21 -1.89
CA GLU A 128 11.24 -4.44 -1.28
C GLU A 128 10.19 -5.55 -1.25
N ALA A 129 8.94 -5.23 -0.97
CA ALA A 129 7.83 -6.19 -0.96
C ALA A 129 7.67 -6.88 -2.33
N ILE A 130 7.62 -6.11 -3.42
CA ILE A 130 7.53 -6.68 -4.77
C ILE A 130 8.75 -7.55 -5.10
N ASN A 131 9.95 -7.08 -4.76
CA ASN A 131 11.18 -7.87 -4.95
C ASN A 131 11.16 -9.15 -4.13
N LEU A 132 10.62 -9.13 -2.90
CA LEU A 132 10.48 -10.30 -2.06
C LEU A 132 9.56 -11.33 -2.72
N VAL A 133 8.38 -10.93 -3.21
CA VAL A 133 7.46 -11.82 -3.93
C VAL A 133 8.09 -12.36 -5.21
N ALA A 134 8.71 -11.50 -6.00
CA ALA A 134 9.35 -11.90 -7.26
C ALA A 134 10.47 -12.93 -7.04
N LYS A 135 11.32 -12.71 -6.03
CA LYS A 135 12.46 -13.61 -5.75
C LYS A 135 12.07 -14.90 -5.02
N SER A 136 11.08 -14.83 -4.10
CA SER A 136 10.63 -16.00 -3.35
C SER A 136 9.61 -16.81 -4.17
N TRP A 137 8.36 -16.34 -4.20
CA TRP A 137 7.28 -17.04 -4.88
C TRP A 137 7.54 -17.15 -6.39
N GLY A 138 7.87 -16.04 -7.05
CA GLY A 138 8.15 -16.02 -8.49
C GLY A 138 9.32 -16.90 -8.85
N GLY A 139 10.40 -16.88 -8.06
CA GLY A 139 11.58 -17.74 -8.26
C GLY A 139 11.28 -19.22 -8.21
N GLN A 140 10.25 -19.65 -7.49
CA GLN A 140 9.85 -21.05 -7.34
C GLN A 140 8.78 -21.50 -8.36
N HIS A 141 7.89 -20.58 -8.78
CA HIS A 141 6.68 -20.94 -9.52
C HIS A 141 6.67 -20.47 -10.99
N ILE A 142 7.64 -19.66 -11.41
CA ILE A 142 7.74 -19.13 -12.77
C ILE A 142 8.92 -19.77 -13.48
N GLY A 143 8.67 -20.29 -14.67
CA GLY A 143 9.64 -20.98 -15.52
C GLY A 143 9.61 -20.51 -16.98
N ALA A 144 10.36 -21.23 -17.82
CA ALA A 144 10.48 -20.90 -19.23
C ALA A 144 9.13 -20.98 -19.97
N GLY A 145 8.81 -19.91 -20.70
CA GLY A 145 7.57 -19.78 -21.47
C GLY A 145 6.35 -19.37 -20.65
N ASP A 146 6.45 -19.25 -19.32
CA ASP A 146 5.40 -18.68 -18.49
C ASP A 146 5.26 -17.18 -18.74
N GLU A 147 4.11 -16.62 -18.37
CA GLU A 147 3.79 -15.22 -18.59
C GLU A 147 3.48 -14.47 -17.28
N ILE A 148 4.00 -13.24 -17.19
CA ILE A 148 3.77 -12.30 -16.12
C ILE A 148 3.04 -11.11 -16.74
N ILE A 149 1.88 -10.72 -16.20
CA ILE A 149 1.11 -9.59 -16.70
C ILE A 149 1.30 -8.40 -15.77
N VAL A 150 1.63 -7.24 -16.33
CA VAL A 150 1.66 -5.93 -15.66
C VAL A 150 0.85 -4.94 -16.46
N SER A 151 0.57 -3.74 -15.94
CA SER A 151 -0.08 -2.69 -16.73
C SER A 151 0.89 -1.59 -17.18
N ASN A 152 0.47 -0.75 -18.12
CA ASN A 152 1.21 0.46 -18.50
C ASN A 152 1.20 1.55 -17.40
N LEU A 153 0.41 1.39 -16.34
CA LEU A 153 0.32 2.35 -15.22
C LEU A 153 1.32 2.07 -14.10
N GLU A 154 2.10 1.00 -14.21
CA GLU A 154 2.94 0.54 -13.10
C GLU A 154 4.11 1.49 -12.82
N HIS A 155 4.38 1.70 -11.52
CA HIS A 155 5.66 2.26 -11.09
C HIS A 155 6.80 1.29 -11.44
N HIS A 156 8.00 1.80 -11.71
CA HIS A 156 9.17 0.99 -12.03
C HIS A 156 9.44 -0.14 -11.01
N ALA A 157 9.10 0.08 -9.74
CA ALA A 157 9.21 -0.93 -8.70
C ALA A 157 8.36 -2.18 -8.99
N ASN A 158 7.25 -2.01 -9.73
CA ASN A 158 6.37 -3.11 -10.16
C ASN A 158 6.58 -3.53 -11.62
N ILE A 159 7.68 -3.14 -12.22
CA ILE A 159 8.09 -3.56 -13.57
C ILE A 159 9.43 -4.30 -13.51
N VAL A 160 10.46 -3.63 -12.97
CA VAL A 160 11.86 -4.08 -13.04
C VAL A 160 12.08 -5.45 -12.38
N PRO A 161 11.55 -5.76 -11.17
CA PRO A 161 11.72 -7.07 -10.57
C PRO A 161 11.16 -8.20 -11.43
N TRP A 162 10.02 -7.97 -12.09
CA TRP A 162 9.40 -8.93 -12.99
C TRP A 162 10.20 -9.11 -14.28
N GLN A 163 10.75 -8.03 -14.85
CA GLN A 163 11.65 -8.11 -16.02
C GLN A 163 12.90 -8.92 -15.71
N GLN A 164 13.52 -8.68 -14.54
CA GLN A 164 14.70 -9.44 -14.10
C GLN A 164 14.38 -10.93 -13.93
N LEU A 165 13.24 -11.23 -13.28
CA LEU A 165 12.79 -12.61 -13.11
C LEU A 165 12.50 -13.28 -14.46
N ALA A 166 11.76 -12.60 -15.34
CA ALA A 166 11.42 -13.11 -16.66
C ALA A 166 12.68 -13.41 -17.49
N ALA A 167 13.65 -12.49 -17.49
CA ALA A 167 14.93 -12.71 -18.18
C ALA A 167 15.70 -13.91 -17.60
N ALA A 168 15.76 -14.06 -16.28
CA ALA A 168 16.48 -15.15 -15.62
C ALA A 168 15.79 -16.51 -15.81
N LYS A 169 14.47 -16.56 -15.97
CA LYS A 169 13.66 -17.77 -16.04
C LYS A 169 13.21 -18.15 -17.46
N GLY A 170 13.43 -17.27 -18.46
CA GLY A 170 12.89 -17.47 -19.81
C GLY A 170 11.37 -17.26 -19.89
N ALA A 171 10.80 -16.52 -18.95
CA ALA A 171 9.40 -16.12 -18.96
C ALA A 171 9.18 -14.85 -19.81
N LYS A 172 7.93 -14.48 -20.02
CA LYS A 172 7.55 -13.33 -20.84
C LYS A 172 6.75 -12.32 -20.04
N ILE A 173 7.03 -11.03 -20.26
CA ILE A 173 6.20 -9.94 -19.76
C ILE A 173 5.11 -9.64 -20.80
N ARG A 174 3.87 -9.53 -20.31
CA ARG A 174 2.72 -9.06 -21.09
C ARG A 174 2.20 -7.78 -20.42
N VAL A 175 1.74 -6.84 -21.24
CA VAL A 175 1.37 -5.51 -20.73
C VAL A 175 -0.08 -5.21 -21.05
N ILE A 176 -0.87 -4.87 -20.04
CA ILE A 176 -2.23 -4.37 -20.19
C ILE A 176 -2.14 -2.91 -20.69
N PRO A 177 -2.66 -2.60 -21.88
CA PRO A 177 -2.64 -1.23 -22.37
C PRO A 177 -3.63 -0.35 -21.60
N VAL A 178 -3.44 0.95 -21.74
CA VAL A 178 -4.34 2.00 -21.24
C VAL A 178 -4.87 2.82 -22.41
N ASP A 179 -6.03 3.43 -22.21
CA ASP A 179 -6.59 4.39 -23.17
C ASP A 179 -6.04 5.81 -22.95
N ASP A 180 -6.46 6.74 -23.80
CA ASP A 180 -6.03 8.15 -23.72
C ASP A 180 -6.53 8.87 -22.46
N SER A 181 -7.49 8.30 -21.74
CA SER A 181 -7.97 8.80 -20.44
C SER A 181 -7.14 8.24 -19.26
N GLY A 182 -6.20 7.34 -19.52
CA GLY A 182 -5.38 6.69 -18.52
C GLY A 182 -6.07 5.52 -17.82
N GLN A 183 -7.14 4.95 -18.38
CA GLN A 183 -7.81 3.78 -17.82
C GLN A 183 -7.26 2.49 -18.44
N VAL A 184 -7.15 1.42 -17.64
CA VAL A 184 -6.75 0.11 -18.15
C VAL A 184 -7.82 -0.49 -19.06
N LEU A 185 -7.40 -1.04 -20.20
CA LEU A 185 -8.29 -1.68 -21.16
C LEU A 185 -8.58 -3.12 -20.75
N LEU A 186 -9.67 -3.33 -19.98
CA LEU A 186 -10.02 -4.65 -19.43
C LEU A 186 -10.29 -5.71 -20.51
N ASP A 187 -10.80 -5.31 -21.67
CA ASP A 187 -11.04 -6.28 -22.77
C ASP A 187 -9.73 -6.73 -23.40
N GLU A 188 -8.71 -5.87 -23.46
CA GLU A 188 -7.36 -6.28 -23.86
C GLU A 188 -6.71 -7.15 -22.77
N TYR A 189 -6.91 -6.83 -21.50
CA TYR A 189 -6.44 -7.68 -20.39
C TYR A 189 -7.00 -9.11 -20.49
N LYS A 190 -8.31 -9.27 -20.74
CA LYS A 190 -8.92 -10.59 -20.90
C LYS A 190 -8.27 -11.42 -22.02
N LYS A 191 -7.84 -10.77 -23.10
CA LYS A 191 -7.15 -11.45 -24.24
C LYS A 191 -5.73 -11.87 -23.88
N LEU A 192 -5.09 -11.22 -22.91
CA LEU A 192 -3.74 -11.59 -22.45
C LEU A 192 -3.75 -12.84 -21.57
N LEU A 193 -4.84 -13.10 -20.85
CA LEU A 193 -4.96 -14.22 -19.92
C LEU A 193 -4.99 -15.56 -20.66
N ASN A 194 -4.14 -16.50 -20.24
CA ASN A 194 -4.07 -17.85 -20.76
C ASN A 194 -3.46 -18.82 -19.71
N ASP A 195 -3.32 -20.09 -20.03
CA ASP A 195 -2.80 -21.16 -19.16
C ASP A 195 -1.33 -20.99 -18.75
N ARG A 196 -0.58 -20.15 -19.44
CA ARG A 196 0.81 -19.78 -19.09
C ARG A 196 0.90 -18.58 -18.17
N THR A 197 -0.18 -17.84 -17.97
CA THR A 197 -0.20 -16.71 -17.04
C THR A 197 -0.03 -17.22 -15.61
N LYS A 198 1.05 -16.80 -14.92
CA LYS A 198 1.34 -17.21 -13.54
C LYS A 198 1.01 -16.14 -12.52
N ILE A 199 1.25 -14.90 -12.88
CA ILE A 199 0.94 -13.76 -11.98
C ILE A 199 0.52 -12.54 -12.79
N VAL A 200 -0.43 -11.81 -12.22
CA VAL A 200 -0.84 -10.47 -12.65
C VAL A 200 -0.46 -9.50 -11.55
N SER A 201 0.35 -8.51 -11.87
CA SER A 201 0.85 -7.53 -10.90
C SER A 201 0.47 -6.12 -11.34
N VAL A 202 -0.45 -5.48 -10.60
CA VAL A 202 -1.04 -4.20 -11.00
C VAL A 202 -1.16 -3.23 -9.83
N THR A 203 -1.01 -1.94 -10.11
CA THR A 203 -1.27 -0.88 -9.13
C THR A 203 -2.76 -0.70 -8.89
N GLN A 204 -3.14 -0.38 -7.65
CA GLN A 204 -4.53 -0.02 -7.32
C GLN A 204 -4.82 1.45 -7.65
N VAL A 205 -3.83 2.33 -7.44
CA VAL A 205 -3.91 3.75 -7.80
C VAL A 205 -2.59 4.17 -8.44
N SER A 206 -2.67 4.72 -9.64
CA SER A 206 -1.47 5.19 -10.35
C SER A 206 -0.81 6.36 -9.62
N ASN A 207 0.49 6.24 -9.37
CA ASN A 207 1.29 7.33 -8.79
C ASN A 207 1.45 8.54 -9.72
N ALA A 208 1.31 8.34 -11.03
CA ALA A 208 1.48 9.39 -12.04
C ALA A 208 0.16 10.08 -12.39
N LEU A 209 -0.92 9.31 -12.55
CA LEU A 209 -2.20 9.80 -13.07
C LEU A 209 -3.29 9.91 -12.00
N GLY A 210 -3.13 9.22 -10.86
CA GLY A 210 -4.18 9.10 -9.85
C GLY A 210 -5.36 8.20 -10.29
N THR A 211 -5.22 7.53 -11.42
CA THR A 211 -6.24 6.58 -11.91
C THR A 211 -6.46 5.47 -10.91
N VAL A 212 -7.72 5.25 -10.52
CA VAL A 212 -8.12 4.11 -9.70
C VAL A 212 -8.41 2.93 -10.62
N VAL A 213 -7.61 1.87 -10.46
CA VAL A 213 -7.69 0.65 -11.27
C VAL A 213 -8.71 -0.31 -10.66
N PRO A 214 -9.57 -0.98 -11.46
CA PRO A 214 -10.57 -1.92 -10.95
C PRO A 214 -9.93 -3.27 -10.56
N VAL A 215 -9.05 -3.22 -9.53
CA VAL A 215 -8.18 -4.36 -9.14
C VAL A 215 -8.98 -5.60 -8.73
N LYS A 216 -10.13 -5.46 -8.07
CA LYS A 216 -10.97 -6.60 -7.71
C LYS A 216 -11.37 -7.40 -8.95
N GLN A 217 -11.82 -6.73 -10.00
CA GLN A 217 -12.19 -7.38 -11.26
C GLN A 217 -10.97 -8.02 -11.95
N ILE A 218 -9.81 -7.36 -11.89
CA ILE A 218 -8.56 -7.90 -12.44
C ILE A 218 -8.13 -9.16 -11.69
N VAL A 219 -8.18 -9.15 -10.35
CA VAL A 219 -7.88 -10.30 -9.49
C VAL A 219 -8.80 -11.47 -9.79
N GLU A 220 -10.12 -11.25 -9.86
CA GLU A 220 -11.10 -12.29 -10.19
C GLU A 220 -10.83 -12.93 -11.56
N LEU A 221 -10.45 -12.13 -12.56
CA LEU A 221 -10.10 -12.62 -13.90
C LEU A 221 -8.79 -13.42 -13.86
N ALA A 222 -7.76 -12.95 -13.13
CA ALA A 222 -6.51 -13.67 -12.94
C ALA A 222 -6.74 -15.05 -12.31
N HIS A 223 -7.52 -15.11 -11.22
CA HIS A 223 -7.83 -16.36 -10.53
C HIS A 223 -8.61 -17.33 -11.41
N ARG A 224 -9.55 -16.87 -12.23
CA ARG A 224 -10.26 -17.72 -13.21
C ARG A 224 -9.31 -18.33 -14.26
N ALA A 225 -8.22 -17.64 -14.58
CA ALA A 225 -7.17 -18.15 -15.46
C ALA A 225 -6.11 -19.01 -14.73
N GLY A 226 -6.26 -19.24 -13.42
CA GLY A 226 -5.30 -20.00 -12.60
C GLY A 226 -4.05 -19.21 -12.19
N ALA A 227 -4.02 -17.90 -12.43
CA ALA A 227 -2.91 -17.02 -12.09
C ALA A 227 -3.07 -16.43 -10.68
N LYS A 228 -1.94 -16.12 -10.03
CA LYS A 228 -1.90 -15.30 -8.81
C LYS A 228 -2.02 -13.82 -9.13
N ALA A 229 -2.41 -13.02 -8.12
CA ALA A 229 -2.52 -11.58 -8.26
C ALA A 229 -1.74 -10.85 -7.16
N LEU A 230 -0.91 -9.87 -7.58
CA LEU A 230 -0.28 -8.90 -6.70
C LEU A 230 -0.88 -7.52 -6.98
N VAL A 231 -1.28 -6.83 -5.91
CA VAL A 231 -1.79 -5.47 -5.97
C VAL A 231 -0.81 -4.53 -5.26
N ASP A 232 -0.29 -3.56 -6.02
CA ASP A 232 0.51 -2.46 -5.48
C ASP A 232 -0.42 -1.39 -4.91
N GLY A 233 -0.45 -1.28 -3.59
CA GLY A 233 -1.25 -0.35 -2.82
C GLY A 233 -0.51 0.90 -2.36
N ALA A 234 0.71 1.17 -2.83
CA ALA A 234 1.55 2.27 -2.36
C ALA A 234 0.81 3.62 -2.35
N GLN A 235 0.00 3.89 -3.37
CA GLN A 235 -0.78 5.13 -3.44
C GLN A 235 -2.20 4.98 -2.87
N SER A 236 -2.81 3.81 -2.95
CA SER A 236 -4.19 3.63 -2.48
C SER A 236 -4.32 3.69 -0.97
N ILE A 237 -3.35 3.13 -0.23
CA ILE A 237 -3.45 2.96 1.23
C ILE A 237 -3.61 4.28 2.00
N SER A 238 -3.11 5.38 1.47
CA SER A 238 -3.22 6.73 2.07
C SER A 238 -4.43 7.51 1.57
N HIS A 239 -5.09 7.09 0.50
CA HIS A 239 -6.14 7.87 -0.17
C HIS A 239 -7.52 7.22 -0.11
N MET A 240 -7.60 5.93 0.11
CA MET A 240 -8.88 5.22 0.15
C MET A 240 -8.85 4.06 1.15
N ARG A 241 -10.03 3.62 1.57
CA ARG A 241 -10.13 2.42 2.40
C ARG A 241 -9.72 1.20 1.58
N VAL A 242 -8.79 0.44 2.13
CA VAL A 242 -8.34 -0.84 1.55
C VAL A 242 -8.90 -1.98 2.39
N ASP A 243 -9.48 -2.96 1.73
CA ASP A 243 -9.94 -4.22 2.30
C ASP A 243 -9.35 -5.36 1.49
N VAL A 244 -8.27 -5.97 2.00
CA VAL A 244 -7.54 -7.00 1.25
C VAL A 244 -8.35 -8.28 1.04
N GLN A 245 -9.30 -8.56 1.94
CA GLN A 245 -10.20 -9.71 1.77
C GLN A 245 -11.23 -9.45 0.66
N ASP A 246 -11.76 -8.23 0.55
CA ASP A 246 -12.67 -7.87 -0.54
C ASP A 246 -11.97 -7.81 -1.90
N ILE A 247 -10.74 -7.31 -1.93
CA ILE A 247 -9.90 -7.32 -3.16
C ILE A 247 -9.60 -8.75 -3.58
N GLY A 248 -9.30 -9.63 -2.63
CA GLY A 248 -9.01 -11.05 -2.85
C GLY A 248 -7.63 -11.32 -3.45
N ALA A 249 -6.70 -10.35 -3.46
CA ALA A 249 -5.36 -10.53 -3.99
C ALA A 249 -4.54 -11.54 -3.17
N ASP A 250 -3.63 -12.26 -3.82
CA ASP A 250 -2.69 -13.18 -3.15
C ASP A 250 -1.57 -12.42 -2.43
N PHE A 251 -1.22 -11.23 -2.96
CA PHE A 251 -0.24 -10.31 -2.39
C PHE A 251 -0.76 -8.87 -2.50
N PHE A 252 -0.67 -8.15 -1.40
CA PHE A 252 -0.92 -6.70 -1.35
C PHE A 252 0.32 -6.01 -0.77
N VAL A 253 0.87 -4.99 -1.45
CA VAL A 253 2.16 -4.38 -1.11
C VAL A 253 2.09 -2.87 -1.08
#